data_5abc0ac9d665db4bdf46760ea921583b
#
_entry.id   5abc0ac9d665db4bdf46760ea921583b
#
_cell.length_a   1.000
_cell.length_b   1.000
_cell.length_c   1.000
_cell.angle_alpha   90.00
_cell.angle_beta   90.00
_cell.angle_gamma   90.00
#
_symmetry.space_group_name_H-M   'P 1'
#
loop_
_entity.id
_entity.type
_entity.pdbx_description
1 polymer ?
#
loop_
_entity_poly.entity_id
_entity_poly.type
_entity_poly.pdbx_seq_one_letter_code
_entity_poly.pdbx_strand_id
1 'polypeptide(L)'
;FGLQIDNILIELTEKEPPVMDGSAFSFVEVLLKAGIQTQEAIRYELVIDKTITFSDPDREVDIHILPSDIFRVTFMTDYKVKSLGTQYTAMYSLEDDFVEQFAPSRTFCLFSEIIELNNQGLIKGGSMDNAVVFVDKKMKENEVKKMKELFNLKGDLFIGENGILNGTELRFHNEPVRHKVVDLIGDFALMGIPIRGHVIAARSGHAAN
;
A
#
# COMPACT_ATOMS: atom_id res chain seq x y z
N PHE A 1 6.15 -7.43 -9.50
CA PHE A 1 6.85 -8.17 -8.45
C PHE A 1 5.91 -9.15 -7.76
N GLY A 2 4.75 -8.73 -7.25
CA GLY A 2 3.80 -9.61 -6.56
C GLY A 2 3.35 -10.84 -7.35
N LEU A 3 3.25 -10.75 -8.66
CA LEU A 3 2.97 -11.88 -9.57
C LEU A 3 4.23 -12.58 -10.08
N GLN A 4 5.40 -12.20 -9.59
CA GLN A 4 6.70 -12.76 -9.99
C GLN A 4 6.97 -12.68 -11.51
N ILE A 5 6.45 -11.63 -12.18
CA ILE A 5 6.69 -11.37 -13.60
C ILE A 5 8.03 -10.64 -13.76
N ASP A 6 8.96 -11.24 -14.52
CA ASP A 6 10.29 -10.68 -14.76
C ASP A 6 10.31 -9.76 -16.00
N ASN A 7 9.54 -10.08 -17.03
CA ASN A 7 9.53 -9.36 -18.30
C ASN A 7 8.11 -8.98 -18.70
N ILE A 8 7.86 -7.68 -18.84
CA ILE A 8 6.58 -7.14 -19.27
C ILE A 8 6.79 -5.82 -20.01
N LEU A 9 6.01 -5.58 -21.05
CA LEU A 9 5.90 -4.28 -21.70
C LEU A 9 4.61 -3.61 -21.24
N ILE A 10 4.74 -2.42 -20.66
CA ILE A 10 3.60 -1.58 -20.24
C ILE A 10 3.68 -0.27 -21.00
N GLU A 11 2.66 0.02 -21.81
CA GLU A 11 2.54 1.26 -22.56
C GLU A 11 1.53 2.17 -21.86
N LEU A 12 1.95 3.37 -21.52
CA LEU A 12 1.13 4.39 -20.86
C LEU A 12 1.00 5.61 -21.76
N THR A 13 -0.17 6.24 -21.77
CA THR A 13 -0.42 7.53 -22.44
C THR A 13 -0.04 8.72 -21.56
N GLU A 14 0.10 8.50 -20.26
CA GLU A 14 0.46 9.49 -19.25
C GLU A 14 1.72 9.06 -18.49
N LYS A 15 2.24 9.95 -17.63
CA LYS A 15 3.47 9.70 -16.86
C LYS A 15 3.30 8.65 -15.76
N GLU A 16 2.07 8.48 -15.29
CA GLU A 16 1.72 7.59 -14.18
C GLU A 16 0.60 6.64 -14.61
N PRO A 17 0.59 5.40 -14.10
CA PRO A 17 -0.55 4.52 -14.28
C PRO A 17 -1.80 5.07 -13.61
N PRO A 18 -3.02 4.70 -14.03
CA PRO A 18 -4.25 5.13 -13.38
C PRO A 18 -4.33 4.59 -11.95
N VAL A 19 -4.90 5.38 -11.04
CA VAL A 19 -5.05 4.99 -9.62
C VAL A 19 -6.02 3.82 -9.45
N MET A 20 -6.95 3.63 -10.40
CA MET A 20 -8.02 2.63 -10.35
C MET A 20 -8.85 2.79 -9.04
N ASP A 21 -9.03 1.71 -8.30
CA ASP A 21 -9.73 1.69 -7.00
C ASP A 21 -8.79 1.90 -5.79
N GLY A 22 -7.53 2.27 -6.06
CA GLY A 22 -6.50 2.47 -5.03
C GLY A 22 -5.85 1.19 -4.52
N SER A 23 -6.14 0.05 -5.15
CA SER A 23 -5.50 -1.23 -4.87
C SER A 23 -4.71 -1.73 -6.08
N ALA A 24 -3.91 -2.77 -5.90
CA ALA A 24 -3.21 -3.44 -6.99
C ALA A 24 -4.11 -4.44 -7.76
N PHE A 25 -5.32 -4.72 -7.25
CA PHE A 25 -6.13 -5.84 -7.71
C PHE A 25 -6.54 -5.74 -9.18
N SER A 26 -6.98 -4.56 -9.64
CA SER A 26 -7.37 -4.37 -11.05
C SER A 26 -6.24 -4.65 -12.03
N PHE A 27 -5.00 -4.31 -11.66
CA PHE A 27 -3.82 -4.63 -12.47
C PHE A 27 -3.51 -6.13 -12.44
N VAL A 28 -3.63 -6.76 -11.28
CA VAL A 28 -3.47 -8.22 -11.12
C VAL A 28 -4.46 -8.98 -11.99
N GLU A 29 -5.74 -8.61 -11.97
CA GLU A 29 -6.77 -9.24 -12.82
C GLU A 29 -6.43 -9.16 -14.31
N VAL A 30 -6.02 -7.98 -14.79
CA VAL A 30 -5.65 -7.78 -16.21
C VAL A 30 -4.44 -8.64 -16.57
N LEU A 31 -3.41 -8.69 -15.73
CA LEU A 31 -2.20 -9.47 -15.98
C LEU A 31 -2.48 -10.98 -15.96
N LEU A 32 -3.26 -11.46 -14.98
CA LEU A 32 -3.64 -12.87 -14.93
C LEU A 32 -4.53 -13.28 -16.11
N LYS A 33 -5.43 -12.39 -16.54
CA LYS A 33 -6.25 -12.61 -17.74
C LYS A 33 -5.43 -12.67 -19.03
N ALA A 34 -4.36 -11.87 -19.11
CA ALA A 34 -3.43 -11.91 -20.25
C ALA A 34 -2.63 -13.21 -20.30
N GLY A 35 -2.45 -13.85 -19.16
CA GLY A 35 -1.65 -15.06 -18.98
C GLY A 35 -0.18 -14.75 -18.73
N ILE A 36 0.47 -15.61 -17.95
CA ILE A 36 1.90 -15.56 -17.64
C ILE A 36 2.57 -16.78 -18.26
N GLN A 37 3.61 -16.55 -19.03
CA GLN A 37 4.37 -17.62 -19.68
C GLN A 37 5.74 -17.78 -19.03
N THR A 38 6.04 -18.98 -18.58
CA THR A 38 7.38 -19.31 -18.08
C THR A 38 8.39 -19.29 -19.22
N GLN A 39 9.54 -18.66 -18.99
CA GLN A 39 10.66 -18.59 -19.92
C GLN A 39 11.77 -19.57 -19.51
N GLU A 40 12.61 -19.99 -20.47
CA GLU A 40 13.74 -20.91 -20.20
C GLU A 40 14.95 -20.21 -19.56
N ALA A 41 14.95 -18.87 -19.53
CA ALA A 41 16.03 -18.10 -18.94
C ALA A 41 16.12 -18.31 -17.41
N ILE A 42 17.34 -18.41 -16.93
CA ILE A 42 17.58 -18.53 -15.46
C ILE A 42 17.24 -17.20 -14.80
N ARG A 43 16.45 -17.27 -13.73
CA ARG A 43 16.15 -16.16 -12.84
C ARG A 43 17.22 -16.04 -11.76
N TYR A 44 17.79 -14.86 -11.62
CA TYR A 44 18.69 -14.55 -10.53
C TYR A 44 17.94 -13.92 -9.37
N GLU A 45 18.30 -14.26 -8.15
CA GLU A 45 17.70 -13.74 -6.93
C GLU A 45 18.77 -13.22 -5.98
N LEU A 46 18.48 -12.15 -5.25
CA LEU A 46 19.28 -11.69 -4.13
C LEU A 46 18.97 -12.56 -2.90
N VAL A 47 19.87 -13.47 -2.57
CA VAL A 47 19.70 -14.32 -1.39
C VAL A 47 20.26 -13.62 -0.17
N ILE A 48 19.43 -13.46 0.84
CA ILE A 48 19.84 -12.90 2.14
C ILE A 48 20.45 -14.02 2.98
N ASP A 49 21.76 -14.00 3.13
CA ASP A 49 22.55 -14.99 3.88
C ASP A 49 22.79 -14.60 5.34
N LYS A 50 22.63 -13.31 5.68
CA LYS A 50 22.78 -12.77 7.02
C LYS A 50 21.78 -11.65 7.25
N THR A 51 21.44 -11.39 8.50
CA THR A 51 20.51 -10.31 8.88
C THR A 51 21.04 -8.94 8.43
N ILE A 52 20.20 -8.20 7.74
CA ILE A 52 20.39 -6.79 7.41
C ILE A 52 19.42 -5.99 8.27
N THR A 53 19.89 -4.89 8.85
CA THR A 53 19.09 -4.03 9.73
C THR A 53 19.19 -2.58 9.28
N PHE A 54 18.04 -1.93 9.21
CA PHE A 54 17.90 -0.49 9.05
C PHE A 54 17.01 0.04 10.18
N SER A 55 17.44 1.12 10.85
CA SER A 55 16.65 1.81 11.86
C SER A 55 16.73 3.31 11.66
N ASP A 56 15.59 3.98 11.78
CA ASP A 56 15.46 5.44 11.81
C ASP A 56 14.73 5.82 13.12
N PRO A 57 15.49 6.14 14.18
CA PRO A 57 14.89 6.45 15.49
C PRO A 57 14.00 7.70 15.48
N ASP A 58 14.29 8.69 14.63
CA ASP A 58 13.53 9.93 14.56
C ASP A 58 12.12 9.70 13.99
N ARG A 59 11.98 8.72 13.10
CA ARG A 59 10.70 8.28 12.53
C ARG A 59 10.11 7.06 13.21
N GLU A 60 10.81 6.51 14.21
CA GLU A 60 10.46 5.24 14.87
C GLU A 60 10.33 4.06 13.89
N VAL A 61 11.14 4.04 12.83
CA VAL A 61 11.10 3.00 11.78
C VAL A 61 12.18 1.96 12.03
N ASP A 62 11.80 0.69 11.93
CA ASP A 62 12.72 -0.44 11.95
C ASP A 62 12.41 -1.41 10.80
N ILE A 63 13.46 -1.81 10.08
CA ILE A 63 13.39 -2.83 9.02
C ILE A 63 14.52 -3.83 9.26
N HIS A 64 14.15 -5.10 9.34
CA HIS A 64 15.09 -6.21 9.42
C HIS A 64 14.82 -7.16 8.25
N ILE A 65 15.87 -7.59 7.55
CA ILE A 65 15.76 -8.63 6.54
C ILE A 65 16.55 -9.84 7.01
N LEU A 66 15.86 -10.93 7.25
CA LEU A 66 16.41 -12.17 7.77
C LEU A 66 16.58 -13.19 6.65
N PRO A 67 17.52 -14.14 6.76
CA PRO A 67 17.58 -15.32 5.89
C PRO A 67 16.25 -16.07 5.86
N SER A 68 15.82 -16.46 4.66
CA SER A 68 14.61 -17.26 4.43
C SER A 68 14.71 -17.91 3.05
N ASP A 69 14.13 -19.10 2.89
CA ASP A 69 14.12 -19.81 1.61
C ASP A 69 13.18 -19.22 0.56
N ILE A 70 12.26 -18.36 0.98
CA ILE A 70 11.31 -17.66 0.13
C ILE A 70 11.21 -16.20 0.55
N PHE A 71 10.62 -15.34 -0.31
CA PHE A 71 10.29 -13.96 0.05
C PHE A 71 9.07 -13.94 0.99
N ARG A 72 9.26 -13.37 2.17
CA ARG A 72 8.23 -13.21 3.20
C ARG A 72 8.22 -11.80 3.75
N VAL A 73 7.07 -11.35 4.22
CA VAL A 73 6.93 -10.04 4.87
C VAL A 73 6.15 -10.19 6.16
N THR A 74 6.65 -9.60 7.25
CA THR A 74 5.87 -9.30 8.46
C THR A 74 5.88 -7.79 8.63
N PHE A 75 4.70 -7.18 8.71
CA PHE A 75 4.58 -5.73 8.78
C PHE A 75 3.74 -5.30 9.98
N MET A 76 4.20 -4.26 10.67
CA MET A 76 3.47 -3.60 11.74
C MET A 76 3.34 -2.11 11.44
N THR A 77 2.13 -1.58 11.58
CA THR A 77 1.86 -0.13 11.64
C THR A 77 1.42 0.25 13.03
N ASP A 78 1.75 1.45 13.45
CA ASP A 78 1.32 2.01 14.73
C ASP A 78 0.94 3.48 14.55
N TYR A 79 -0.34 3.70 14.35
CA TYR A 79 -0.90 5.03 14.19
C TYR A 79 -1.52 5.49 15.52
N LYS A 80 -1.17 6.70 15.96
CA LYS A 80 -1.76 7.33 17.17
C LYS A 80 -3.20 7.82 16.91
N VAL A 81 -3.92 7.16 16.02
CA VAL A 81 -5.31 7.45 15.62
C VAL A 81 -6.17 6.27 16.01
N LYS A 82 -7.23 6.53 16.81
CA LYS A 82 -8.06 5.47 17.42
C LYS A 82 -8.67 4.51 16.36
N SER A 83 -9.05 5.02 15.20
CA SER A 83 -9.67 4.23 14.14
C SER A 83 -8.67 3.36 13.36
N LEU A 84 -7.38 3.67 13.41
CA LEU A 84 -6.29 2.88 12.81
C LEU A 84 -5.59 2.01 13.83
N GLY A 85 -5.13 2.62 14.94
CA GLY A 85 -4.40 1.94 16.01
C GLY A 85 -3.14 1.23 15.53
N THR A 86 -2.75 0.22 16.28
CA THR A 86 -1.67 -0.69 15.94
C THR A 86 -2.23 -1.88 15.16
N GLN A 87 -1.68 -2.12 13.99
CA GLN A 87 -2.07 -3.25 13.13
C GLN A 87 -0.84 -4.03 12.70
N TYR A 88 -1.00 -5.33 12.51
CA TYR A 88 0.05 -6.19 11.96
C TYR A 88 -0.52 -7.18 10.95
N THR A 89 0.34 -7.66 10.06
CA THR A 89 0.03 -8.72 9.11
C THR A 89 1.29 -9.47 8.72
N ALA A 90 1.12 -10.67 8.20
CA ALA A 90 2.20 -11.44 7.61
C ALA A 90 1.77 -11.99 6.25
N MET A 91 2.67 -11.86 5.27
CA MET A 91 2.60 -12.55 3.98
C MET A 91 3.65 -13.66 4.04
N TYR A 92 3.21 -14.88 3.94
CA TYR A 92 4.09 -16.05 4.03
C TYR A 92 4.69 -16.43 2.69
N SER A 93 3.98 -16.14 1.59
CA SER A 93 4.41 -16.43 0.23
C SER A 93 3.78 -15.41 -0.73
N LEU A 94 4.55 -14.97 -1.75
CA LEU A 94 3.98 -14.19 -2.85
C LEU A 94 2.98 -15.01 -3.65
N GLU A 95 3.29 -16.27 -3.89
CA GLU A 95 2.50 -17.16 -4.73
C GLU A 95 1.14 -17.46 -4.11
N ASP A 96 1.11 -17.76 -2.80
CA ASP A 96 -0.11 -18.20 -2.13
C ASP A 96 -0.96 -17.03 -1.61
N ASP A 97 -0.33 -15.93 -1.18
CA ASP A 97 -1.01 -14.90 -0.40
C ASP A 97 -1.30 -13.62 -1.20
N PHE A 98 -0.42 -13.24 -2.16
CA PHE A 98 -0.44 -11.89 -2.70
C PHE A 98 -1.76 -11.54 -3.39
N VAL A 99 -2.24 -12.39 -4.29
CA VAL A 99 -3.40 -12.09 -5.15
C VAL A 99 -4.67 -11.89 -4.34
N GLU A 100 -4.95 -12.79 -3.40
CA GLU A 100 -6.22 -12.79 -2.68
C GLU A 100 -6.19 -11.96 -1.40
N GLN A 101 -5.03 -11.88 -0.74
CA GLN A 101 -4.96 -11.31 0.60
C GLN A 101 -4.32 -9.92 0.65
N PHE A 102 -3.51 -9.52 -0.35
CA PHE A 102 -2.80 -8.25 -0.32
C PHE A 102 -3.16 -7.34 -1.49
N ALA A 103 -3.18 -7.85 -2.72
CA ALA A 103 -3.50 -7.05 -3.90
C ALA A 103 -4.83 -6.27 -3.81
N PRO A 104 -5.91 -6.78 -3.16
CA PRO A 104 -7.15 -6.04 -3.02
C PRO A 104 -7.13 -4.89 -2.00
N SER A 105 -6.06 -4.74 -1.21
CA SER A 105 -5.99 -3.72 -0.16
C SER A 105 -5.81 -2.34 -0.75
N ARG A 106 -6.75 -1.43 -0.46
CA ARG A 106 -6.76 -0.06 -0.97
C ARG A 106 -5.82 0.83 -0.19
N THR A 107 -5.29 1.85 -0.88
CA THR A 107 -4.57 2.94 -0.24
C THR A 107 -5.47 3.72 0.73
N PHE A 108 -4.85 4.37 1.70
CA PHE A 108 -5.54 5.14 2.71
C PHE A 108 -4.79 6.42 3.06
N CYS A 109 -5.50 7.37 3.64
CA CYS A 109 -4.90 8.59 4.18
C CYS A 109 -5.66 9.03 5.44
N LEU A 110 -5.05 9.94 6.21
CA LEU A 110 -5.72 10.63 7.29
C LEU A 110 -6.46 11.86 6.77
N PHE A 111 -7.62 12.14 7.32
CA PHE A 111 -8.38 13.33 6.97
C PHE A 111 -7.56 14.62 7.16
N SER A 112 -6.71 14.67 8.17
CA SER A 112 -5.83 15.82 8.42
C SER A 112 -4.82 16.07 7.31
N GLU A 113 -4.43 15.04 6.56
CA GLU A 113 -3.37 15.09 5.55
C GLU A 113 -3.87 15.48 4.17
N ILE A 114 -5.18 15.32 3.88
CA ILE A 114 -5.74 15.47 2.54
C ILE A 114 -5.40 16.83 1.90
N ILE A 115 -5.56 17.91 2.65
CA ILE A 115 -5.31 19.26 2.12
C ILE A 115 -3.82 19.46 1.82
N GLU A 116 -2.96 18.93 2.68
CA GLU A 116 -1.50 19.00 2.50
C GLU A 116 -1.04 18.14 1.31
N LEU A 117 -1.51 16.90 1.23
CA LEU A 117 -1.22 16.00 0.10
C LEU A 117 -1.68 16.60 -1.24
N ASN A 118 -2.84 17.26 -1.24
CA ASN A 118 -3.28 17.96 -2.44
C ASN A 118 -2.38 19.15 -2.81
N ASN A 119 -1.97 19.96 -1.83
CA ASN A 119 -1.07 21.08 -2.07
C ASN A 119 0.28 20.63 -2.65
N GLN A 120 0.73 19.46 -2.22
CA GLN A 120 1.96 18.82 -2.74
C GLN A 120 1.74 18.11 -4.09
N GLY A 121 0.50 18.05 -4.59
CA GLY A 121 0.16 17.39 -5.86
C GLY A 121 0.22 15.87 -5.82
N LEU A 122 0.19 15.28 -4.63
CA LEU A 122 0.29 13.82 -4.42
C LEU A 122 -1.03 13.06 -4.59
N ILE A 123 -2.17 13.76 -4.65
CA ILE A 123 -3.51 13.15 -4.79
C ILE A 123 -4.28 13.68 -5.99
N LYS A 124 -3.60 14.03 -7.09
CA LYS A 124 -4.23 14.57 -8.30
C LYS A 124 -5.32 13.68 -8.91
N GLY A 125 -5.16 12.37 -8.82
CA GLY A 125 -6.13 11.36 -9.22
C GLY A 125 -7.03 10.87 -8.08
N GLY A 126 -6.90 11.45 -6.89
CA GLY A 126 -7.64 11.03 -5.69
C GLY A 126 -9.14 11.28 -5.84
N SER A 127 -9.92 10.28 -5.46
CA SER A 127 -11.36 10.38 -5.29
C SER A 127 -11.75 9.63 -4.00
N MET A 128 -12.97 9.80 -3.58
CA MET A 128 -13.50 9.05 -2.42
C MET A 128 -13.65 7.56 -2.69
N ASP A 129 -13.53 7.15 -3.96
CA ASP A 129 -13.71 5.76 -4.37
C ASP A 129 -12.38 5.00 -4.44
N ASN A 130 -11.25 5.73 -4.46
CA ASN A 130 -9.93 5.11 -4.64
C ASN A 130 -8.97 5.28 -3.45
N ALA A 131 -9.46 5.76 -2.32
CA ALA A 131 -8.72 5.81 -1.06
C ALA A 131 -9.65 5.68 0.14
N VAL A 132 -9.22 4.99 1.17
CA VAL A 132 -9.94 4.94 2.46
C VAL A 132 -9.47 6.10 3.32
N VAL A 133 -10.39 6.98 3.73
CA VAL A 133 -10.08 8.16 4.54
C VAL A 133 -10.42 7.91 6.01
N PHE A 134 -9.40 7.83 6.86
CA PHE A 134 -9.56 7.72 8.30
C PHE A 134 -9.66 9.10 8.95
N VAL A 135 -10.68 9.29 9.78
CA VAL A 135 -10.90 10.58 10.44
C VAL A 135 -10.16 10.60 11.78
N ASP A 136 -9.08 11.37 11.81
CA ASP A 136 -8.15 11.48 12.93
C ASP A 136 -8.37 12.70 13.81
N LYS A 137 -9.21 13.63 13.38
CA LYS A 137 -9.57 14.85 14.10
C LYS A 137 -11.01 15.28 13.84
N LYS A 138 -11.53 16.20 14.67
CA LYS A 138 -12.82 16.81 14.41
C LYS A 138 -12.81 17.55 13.06
N MET A 139 -13.75 17.23 12.19
CA MET A 139 -13.93 17.89 10.91
C MET A 139 -14.47 19.32 11.14
N LYS A 140 -13.73 20.34 10.69
CA LYS A 140 -14.17 21.74 10.72
C LYS A 140 -14.93 22.07 9.44
N GLU A 141 -15.92 22.93 9.51
CA GLU A 141 -16.77 23.29 8.36
C GLU A 141 -15.96 23.77 7.14
N ASN A 142 -14.92 24.59 7.37
CA ASN A 142 -14.06 25.08 6.31
C ASN A 142 -13.22 23.97 5.66
N GLU A 143 -12.78 22.96 6.41
CA GLU A 143 -12.04 21.80 5.90
C GLU A 143 -12.96 20.90 5.09
N VAL A 144 -14.17 20.65 5.60
CA VAL A 144 -15.21 19.90 4.90
C VAL A 144 -15.58 20.58 3.58
N LYS A 145 -15.74 21.92 3.58
CA LYS A 145 -16.02 22.67 2.36
C LYS A 145 -14.90 22.54 1.33
N LYS A 146 -13.65 22.73 1.74
CA LYS A 146 -12.49 22.56 0.85
C LYS A 146 -12.42 21.14 0.27
N MET A 147 -12.67 20.13 1.09
CA MET A 147 -12.68 18.73 0.65
C MET A 147 -13.80 18.47 -0.37
N LYS A 148 -15.02 19.00 -0.12
CA LYS A 148 -16.12 18.90 -1.08
C LYS A 148 -15.77 19.55 -2.43
N GLU A 149 -15.15 20.72 -2.40
CA GLU A 149 -14.70 21.43 -3.60
C GLU A 149 -13.60 20.61 -4.33
N LEU A 150 -12.62 20.11 -3.59
CA LEU A 150 -11.46 19.36 -4.13
C LEU A 150 -11.88 18.10 -4.89
N PHE A 151 -12.80 17.33 -4.30
CA PHE A 151 -13.24 16.04 -4.86
C PHE A 151 -14.62 16.14 -5.57
N ASN A 152 -15.15 17.35 -5.78
CA ASN A 152 -16.46 17.59 -6.40
C ASN A 152 -17.59 16.75 -5.74
N LEU A 153 -17.59 16.68 -4.41
CA LEU A 153 -18.51 15.84 -3.66
C LEU A 153 -19.88 16.47 -3.51
N LYS A 154 -20.91 15.69 -3.83
CA LYS A 154 -22.32 16.04 -3.59
C LYS A 154 -22.79 15.34 -2.31
N GLY A 155 -23.53 16.08 -1.46
CA GLY A 155 -24.05 15.54 -0.21
C GLY A 155 -23.20 15.88 1.02
N ASP A 156 -23.61 15.37 2.18
CA ASP A 156 -22.92 15.62 3.43
C ASP A 156 -21.87 14.56 3.73
N LEU A 157 -20.75 15.00 4.29
CA LEU A 157 -19.72 14.13 4.77
C LEU A 157 -20.02 13.81 6.24
N PHE A 158 -19.92 12.54 6.60
CA PHE A 158 -20.10 12.08 7.97
C PHE A 158 -18.98 11.09 8.37
N ILE A 159 -18.86 10.88 9.65
CA ILE A 159 -17.91 9.89 10.21
C ILE A 159 -18.71 8.63 10.50
N GLY A 160 -18.33 7.51 9.90
CA GLY A 160 -18.89 6.21 10.23
C GLY A 160 -18.53 5.76 11.66
N GLU A 161 -19.23 4.78 12.19
CA GLU A 161 -18.94 4.18 13.51
C GLU A 161 -17.53 3.56 13.56
N ASN A 162 -17.02 3.14 12.41
CA ASN A 162 -15.66 2.64 12.22
C ASN A 162 -14.58 3.74 12.17
N GLY A 163 -14.95 5.03 12.32
CA GLY A 163 -14.03 6.16 12.25
C GLY A 163 -13.56 6.51 10.84
N ILE A 164 -14.20 5.94 9.81
CA ILE A 164 -13.88 6.16 8.40
C ILE A 164 -14.90 7.15 7.81
N LEU A 165 -14.41 8.03 6.93
CA LEU A 165 -15.25 9.00 6.25
C LEU A 165 -16.34 8.29 5.43
N ASN A 166 -17.57 8.79 5.53
CA ASN A 166 -18.76 8.23 4.90
C ASN A 166 -19.05 6.76 5.24
N GLY A 167 -18.44 6.23 6.33
CA GLY A 167 -18.67 4.86 6.77
C GLY A 167 -18.18 3.79 5.78
N THR A 168 -17.19 4.12 4.93
CA THR A 168 -16.64 3.17 3.95
C THR A 168 -16.23 1.86 4.65
N GLU A 169 -16.72 0.76 4.14
CA GLU A 169 -16.35 -0.56 4.65
C GLU A 169 -14.98 -0.98 4.17
N LEU A 170 -14.20 -1.58 5.07
CA LEU A 170 -12.90 -2.16 4.75
C LEU A 170 -13.08 -3.54 4.10
N ARG A 171 -12.25 -3.85 3.11
CA ARG A 171 -12.17 -5.18 2.49
C ARG A 171 -11.59 -6.23 3.44
N PHE A 172 -10.70 -5.79 4.32
CA PHE A 172 -10.10 -6.60 5.38
C PHE A 172 -10.12 -5.78 6.67
N HIS A 173 -10.31 -6.43 7.82
CA HIS A 173 -10.30 -5.74 9.13
C HIS A 173 -9.00 -4.95 9.38
N ASN A 174 -7.90 -5.36 8.74
CA ASN A 174 -6.58 -4.76 8.81
C ASN A 174 -6.09 -4.31 7.41
N GLU A 175 -6.99 -3.80 6.57
CA GLU A 175 -6.68 -3.36 5.20
C GLU A 175 -5.52 -2.35 5.13
N PRO A 176 -5.40 -1.35 6.04
CA PRO A 176 -4.29 -0.41 6.01
C PRO A 176 -2.90 -1.06 6.09
N VAL A 177 -2.68 -1.99 7.01
CA VAL A 177 -1.36 -2.64 7.13
C VAL A 177 -1.10 -3.60 5.97
N ARG A 178 -2.13 -4.19 5.36
CA ARG A 178 -1.99 -4.99 4.14
C ARG A 178 -1.55 -4.14 2.97
N HIS A 179 -2.13 -2.94 2.82
CA HIS A 179 -1.69 -1.99 1.80
C HIS A 179 -0.23 -1.58 2.00
N LYS A 180 0.22 -1.40 3.24
CA LYS A 180 1.64 -1.14 3.53
C LYS A 180 2.57 -2.27 3.10
N VAL A 181 2.11 -3.50 3.09
CA VAL A 181 2.86 -4.61 2.47
C VAL A 181 2.92 -4.47 0.95
N VAL A 182 1.82 -4.05 0.30
CA VAL A 182 1.81 -3.75 -1.14
C VAL A 182 2.80 -2.64 -1.49
N ASP A 183 2.80 -1.54 -0.71
CA ASP A 183 3.77 -0.44 -0.85
C ASP A 183 5.22 -0.96 -0.75
N LEU A 184 5.53 -1.73 0.29
CA LEU A 184 6.87 -2.29 0.52
C LEU A 184 7.31 -3.21 -0.64
N ILE A 185 6.43 -4.06 -1.13
CA ILE A 185 6.69 -4.93 -2.29
C ILE A 185 6.99 -4.09 -3.53
N GLY A 186 6.24 -3.03 -3.76
CA GLY A 186 6.44 -2.10 -4.86
C GLY A 186 7.77 -1.37 -4.78
N ASP A 187 8.13 -0.87 -3.59
CA ASP A 187 9.41 -0.18 -3.37
C ASP A 187 10.60 -1.14 -3.56
N PHE A 188 10.50 -2.36 -3.05
CA PHE A 188 11.56 -3.38 -3.21
C PHE A 188 11.70 -3.84 -4.68
N ALA A 189 10.63 -3.78 -5.47
CA ALA A 189 10.70 -4.07 -6.90
C ALA A 189 11.63 -3.12 -7.68
N LEU A 190 11.84 -1.90 -7.16
CA LEU A 190 12.76 -0.91 -7.76
C LEU A 190 14.22 -1.36 -7.74
N MET A 191 14.57 -2.35 -6.93
CA MET A 191 15.92 -2.95 -6.97
C MET A 191 16.19 -3.73 -8.27
N GLY A 192 15.15 -4.07 -9.04
CA GLY A 192 15.28 -4.79 -10.30
C GLY A 192 15.73 -6.26 -10.14
N ILE A 193 15.78 -6.78 -8.93
CA ILE A 193 16.11 -8.17 -8.64
C ILE A 193 15.19 -8.70 -7.52
N PRO A 194 14.61 -9.90 -7.66
CA PRO A 194 13.85 -10.54 -6.61
C PRO A 194 14.71 -10.87 -5.39
N ILE A 195 14.11 -10.78 -4.21
CA ILE A 195 14.75 -11.08 -2.94
C ILE A 195 14.28 -12.44 -2.43
N ARG A 196 15.18 -13.22 -1.89
CA ARG A 196 14.90 -14.39 -1.09
C ARG A 196 15.33 -14.13 0.35
N GLY A 197 14.33 -13.82 1.19
CA GLY A 197 14.53 -13.36 2.56
C GLY A 197 13.21 -13.02 3.24
N HIS A 198 13.23 -12.87 4.56
CA HIS A 198 12.07 -12.47 5.36
C HIS A 198 12.23 -11.01 5.82
N VAL A 199 11.43 -10.12 5.27
CA VAL A 199 11.38 -8.71 5.67
C VAL A 199 10.45 -8.55 6.87
N ILE A 200 10.97 -8.00 7.97
CA ILE A 200 10.20 -7.59 9.13
C ILE A 200 10.28 -6.08 9.21
N ALA A 201 9.16 -5.40 9.00
CA ALA A 201 9.10 -3.94 8.96
C ALA A 201 8.14 -3.39 10.01
N ALA A 202 8.58 -2.38 10.73
CA ALA A 202 7.77 -1.64 11.68
C ALA A 202 7.71 -0.17 11.28
N ARG A 203 6.49 0.36 11.11
CA ARG A 203 6.19 1.77 10.80
C ARG A 203 6.91 2.34 9.57
N SER A 204 7.36 1.47 8.65
CA SER A 204 8.04 1.91 7.44
C SER A 204 7.07 2.48 6.39
N GLY A 205 7.62 3.16 5.42
CA GLY A 205 6.93 3.72 4.27
C GLY A 205 7.95 4.05 3.18
N HIS A 206 7.50 4.60 2.05
CA HIS A 206 8.31 4.82 0.84
C HIS A 206 9.69 5.45 1.07
N ALA A 207 9.82 6.33 2.06
CA ALA A 207 11.10 6.99 2.35
C ALA A 207 12.12 6.09 3.07
N ALA A 208 11.69 4.95 3.61
CA ALA A 208 12.54 4.03 4.36
C ALA A 208 12.66 2.65 3.69
N ASN A 209 11.64 2.26 2.92
CA ASN A 209 11.66 1.03 2.14
C ASN A 209 12.73 1.12 1.02
#